data_dc1009aabdefa52b07363842f2a42fc4
#
_entry.id   dc1009aabdefa52b07363842f2a42fc4
#
_cell.length_a   1.000
_cell.length_b   1.000
_cell.length_c   1.000
_cell.angle_alpha   90.00
_cell.angle_beta   90.00
_cell.angle_gamma   90.00
#
_symmetry.space_group_name_H-M   'P 1'
#
loop_
_entity.id
_entity.type
_entity.pdbx_description
1 polymer ?
#
loop_
_entity_poly.entity_id
_entity_poly.type
_entity_poly.pdbx_seq_one_letter_code
_entity_poly.pdbx_strand_id
1 'polypeptide(L)'
;MTEGGPCTVELGDLGLDQGGHLLIKRALRTVPVHAPVAVYGDAPELAIHLRGWCRAQGHDIEMAQITGGPVAVIHRGGAEVGRWRGAQSTGDAATPEERAPANWGLAGRSATVEAGMPVFDFPLDTRAEVWAKEAARLYAQAAASQWNPAAAIPWDEPFVLLDEVEDAVVQVMTYLIENETAALVIPARFASQVHPHFREVMQLLAIQAADEARHIEVFTRRALLRRSKLGLSTAGGQASLKTLIDELDFALSAMLLSVLGEGSFLSLLWFLHQYAPDPVTREIARLVGQDEARHVAFGIAHLT
;
A
#
# COMPACT_ATOMS: atom_id res chain seq x y z
N MET A 1 47.70 3.59 20.14
CA MET A 1 46.26 3.43 19.89
C MET A 1 45.62 3.43 21.28
N THR A 2 45.12 4.59 21.72
CA THR A 2 44.44 4.75 23.01
C THR A 2 43.01 4.20 22.81
N GLU A 3 42.66 3.16 23.54
CA GLU A 3 41.27 2.69 23.70
C GLU A 3 40.46 3.85 24.31
N GLY A 4 39.80 4.62 23.46
CA GLY A 4 38.87 5.64 23.90
C GLY A 4 37.64 4.97 24.47
N GLY A 5 37.38 5.18 25.77
CA GLY A 5 36.11 4.80 26.39
C GLY A 5 34.91 5.34 25.61
N PRO A 6 33.69 4.84 25.87
CA PRO A 6 32.48 5.30 25.17
C PRO A 6 32.36 6.84 25.31
N CYS A 7 32.03 7.52 24.18
CA CYS A 7 31.84 8.96 24.19
C CYS A 7 30.63 9.31 25.09
N THR A 8 30.84 10.21 26.04
CA THR A 8 29.83 10.59 27.03
C THR A 8 29.50 12.09 26.95
N VAL A 9 28.29 12.43 27.27
CA VAL A 9 27.80 13.81 27.40
C VAL A 9 27.11 13.98 28.74
N GLU A 10 27.65 14.86 29.56
CA GLU A 10 27.06 15.23 30.84
C GLU A 10 26.26 16.54 30.68
N LEU A 11 24.96 16.48 30.88
CA LEU A 11 24.08 17.64 30.78
C LEU A 11 23.78 18.27 32.14
N GLY A 12 23.92 17.53 33.25
CA GLY A 12 23.45 17.99 34.57
C GLY A 12 21.97 18.31 34.52
N ASP A 13 21.59 19.49 35.00
CA ASP A 13 20.20 19.98 34.98
C ASP A 13 19.78 20.61 33.65
N LEU A 14 20.62 20.61 32.62
CA LEU A 14 20.37 21.28 31.35
C LEU A 14 19.37 20.49 30.49
N GLY A 15 18.20 21.04 30.25
CA GLY A 15 17.21 20.51 29.31
C GLY A 15 17.62 20.71 27.85
N LEU A 16 16.97 19.98 26.93
CA LEU A 16 17.25 20.15 25.49
C LEU A 16 16.81 21.54 24.98
N ASP A 17 15.75 22.09 25.50
CA ASP A 17 15.23 23.46 25.23
C ASP A 17 16.18 24.55 25.70
N GLN A 18 17.01 24.24 26.70
CA GLN A 18 18.03 25.16 27.26
C GLN A 18 19.41 25.03 26.60
N GLY A 19 19.52 24.28 25.53
CA GLY A 19 20.78 24.12 24.78
C GLY A 19 21.50 22.77 24.97
N GLY A 20 20.96 21.85 25.77
CA GLY A 20 21.51 20.50 25.95
C GLY A 20 21.72 19.77 24.62
N HIS A 21 20.83 19.98 23.65
CA HIS A 21 20.96 19.42 22.30
C HIS A 21 22.23 19.86 21.56
N LEU A 22 22.80 21.01 21.85
CA LEU A 22 24.03 21.49 21.21
C LEU A 22 25.25 20.68 21.69
N LEU A 23 25.28 20.31 22.99
CA LEU A 23 26.33 19.48 23.56
C LEU A 23 26.29 18.07 22.97
N ILE A 24 25.09 17.49 22.89
CA ILE A 24 24.87 16.17 22.26
C ILE A 24 25.31 16.22 20.80
N LYS A 25 24.86 17.22 20.04
CA LYS A 25 25.22 17.39 18.64
C LYS A 25 26.74 17.52 18.43
N ARG A 26 27.42 18.25 19.31
CA ARG A 26 28.87 18.36 19.31
C ARG A 26 29.56 17.01 19.55
N ALA A 27 29.09 16.23 20.52
CA ALA A 27 29.63 14.90 20.81
C ALA A 27 29.40 13.92 19.66
N LEU A 28 28.20 13.89 19.12
CA LEU A 28 27.86 13.04 17.97
C LEU A 28 28.76 13.32 16.74
N ARG A 29 29.21 14.57 16.54
CA ARG A 29 30.14 14.90 15.45
C ARG A 29 31.54 14.32 15.59
N THR A 30 31.93 13.96 16.80
CA THR A 30 33.27 13.40 17.07
C THR A 30 33.34 11.89 16.90
N VAL A 31 32.22 11.21 16.86
CA VAL A 31 32.17 9.74 16.74
C VAL A 31 31.75 9.33 15.30
N PRO A 32 32.10 8.12 14.83
CA PRO A 32 31.61 7.59 13.56
C PRO A 32 30.08 7.41 13.52
N VAL A 33 29.52 7.30 12.33
CA VAL A 33 28.12 6.89 12.14
C VAL A 33 27.91 5.51 12.77
N HIS A 34 26.78 5.29 13.42
CA HIS A 34 26.40 4.14 14.25
C HIS A 34 27.17 3.98 15.59
N ALA A 35 28.15 4.82 15.87
CA ALA A 35 28.83 4.76 17.16
C ALA A 35 27.94 5.34 18.28
N PRO A 36 27.99 4.74 19.49
CA PRO A 36 27.20 5.17 20.63
C PRO A 36 27.76 6.40 21.31
N VAL A 37 26.88 7.26 21.80
CA VAL A 37 27.16 8.37 22.73
C VAL A 37 26.21 8.24 23.89
N ALA A 38 26.78 8.05 25.10
CA ALA A 38 26.01 7.98 26.34
C ALA A 38 25.68 9.38 26.85
N VAL A 39 24.41 9.65 27.15
CA VAL A 39 23.92 10.93 27.65
C VAL A 39 23.49 10.80 29.09
N TYR A 40 24.02 11.63 29.95
CA TYR A 40 23.70 11.75 31.37
C TYR A 40 23.06 13.11 31.63
N GLY A 41 22.09 13.19 32.53
CA GLY A 41 21.42 14.43 32.93
C GLY A 41 20.24 14.18 33.84
N ASP A 42 19.89 15.18 34.64
CA ASP A 42 18.87 15.10 35.68
C ASP A 42 17.60 15.93 35.35
N ALA A 43 17.53 16.59 34.17
CA ALA A 43 16.38 17.36 33.77
C ALA A 43 15.12 16.46 33.65
N PRO A 44 13.98 16.81 34.29
CA PRO A 44 12.83 15.90 34.46
C PRO A 44 12.26 15.34 33.17
N GLU A 45 12.27 16.14 32.08
CA GLU A 45 11.67 15.77 30.79
C GLU A 45 12.72 15.33 29.76
N LEU A 46 13.98 15.19 30.17
CA LEU A 46 15.11 14.90 29.28
C LEU A 46 14.87 13.64 28.44
N ALA A 47 14.38 12.57 29.06
CA ALA A 47 14.14 11.30 28.40
C ALA A 47 13.11 11.41 27.27
N ILE A 48 12.05 12.19 27.46
CA ILE A 48 10.99 12.42 26.46
C ILE A 48 11.53 13.28 25.33
N HIS A 49 12.20 14.36 25.67
CA HIS A 49 12.78 15.29 24.69
C HIS A 49 13.87 14.62 23.84
N LEU A 50 14.72 13.77 24.42
CA LEU A 50 15.73 13.02 23.69
C LEU A 50 15.14 12.12 22.60
N ARG A 51 14.06 11.39 22.92
CA ARG A 51 13.37 10.54 21.93
C ARG A 51 12.84 11.35 20.74
N GLY A 52 12.17 12.46 21.02
CA GLY A 52 11.66 13.34 19.99
C GLY A 52 12.76 13.95 19.13
N TRP A 53 13.82 14.44 19.78
CA TRP A 53 14.95 15.06 19.12
C TRP A 53 15.72 14.06 18.25
N CYS A 54 16.05 12.87 18.77
CA CYS A 54 16.77 11.84 18.00
C CYS A 54 16.00 11.43 16.76
N ARG A 55 14.67 11.24 16.88
CA ARG A 55 13.82 10.94 15.74
C ARG A 55 13.88 12.07 14.68
N ALA A 56 13.78 13.32 15.12
CA ALA A 56 13.83 14.47 14.22
C ALA A 56 15.21 14.67 13.55
N GLN A 57 16.29 14.22 14.21
CA GLN A 57 17.66 14.33 13.69
C GLN A 57 18.14 13.04 12.98
N GLY A 58 17.33 11.99 12.94
CA GLY A 58 17.68 10.71 12.30
C GLY A 58 18.75 9.92 13.09
N HIS A 59 18.72 9.99 14.41
CA HIS A 59 19.58 9.20 15.30
C HIS A 59 18.75 8.10 15.96
N ASP A 60 19.35 6.91 16.13
CA ASP A 60 18.76 5.85 16.94
C ASP A 60 19.02 6.11 18.43
N ILE A 61 18.11 5.68 19.29
CA ILE A 61 18.20 5.92 20.73
C ILE A 61 17.74 4.70 21.53
N GLU A 62 18.57 4.31 22.49
CA GLU A 62 18.26 3.32 23.51
C GLU A 62 18.11 4.03 24.86
N MET A 63 16.95 3.86 25.51
CA MET A 63 16.72 4.43 26.84
C MET A 63 17.31 3.50 27.90
N ALA A 64 18.22 4.03 28.74
CA ALA A 64 18.74 3.26 29.81
C ALA A 64 17.76 3.15 30.99
N GLN A 65 17.70 1.98 31.62
CA GLN A 65 16.81 1.69 32.76
C GLN A 65 17.59 1.50 34.06
N ILE A 66 18.84 1.97 34.11
CA ILE A 66 19.75 1.71 35.24
C ILE A 66 19.86 2.98 36.08
N THR A 67 19.54 2.89 37.38
CA THR A 67 19.73 3.98 38.34
C THR A 67 21.21 4.34 38.42
N GLY A 68 21.55 5.62 38.20
CA GLY A 68 22.94 6.09 38.18
C GLY A 68 23.69 5.85 36.85
N GLY A 69 23.03 5.29 35.87
CA GLY A 69 23.53 5.16 34.49
C GLY A 69 23.17 6.33 33.58
N PRO A 70 23.50 6.24 32.28
CA PRO A 70 23.06 7.24 31.32
C PRO A 70 21.53 7.28 31.23
N VAL A 71 20.94 8.42 30.91
CA VAL A 71 19.51 8.55 30.60
C VAL A 71 19.20 7.84 29.28
N ALA A 72 20.12 7.93 28.32
CA ALA A 72 20.01 7.27 27.04
C ALA A 72 21.39 7.04 26.42
N VAL A 73 21.44 6.08 25.48
CA VAL A 73 22.54 5.90 24.53
C VAL A 73 22.04 6.27 23.16
N ILE A 74 22.68 7.26 22.53
CA ILE A 74 22.33 7.73 21.19
C ILE A 74 23.32 7.14 20.19
N HIS A 75 22.83 6.40 19.21
CA HIS A 75 23.64 5.94 18.09
C HIS A 75 23.59 6.97 16.96
N ARG A 76 24.76 7.45 16.56
CA ARG A 76 24.84 8.51 15.55
C ARG A 76 24.23 8.06 14.23
N GLY A 77 23.19 8.76 13.77
CA GLY A 77 22.65 8.59 12.42
C GLY A 77 23.49 9.27 11.34
N GLY A 78 23.32 8.87 10.08
CA GLY A 78 24.10 9.35 8.95
C GLY A 78 23.77 10.78 8.45
N ALA A 79 22.73 11.41 9.01
CA ALA A 79 22.10 12.59 8.40
C ALA A 79 22.95 13.88 8.37
N GLU A 80 23.98 14.06 9.21
CA GLU A 80 24.60 15.37 9.38
C GLU A 80 26.04 15.55 8.88
N VAL A 81 26.86 14.51 8.82
CA VAL A 81 28.27 14.66 8.45
C VAL A 81 28.68 13.72 7.33
N GLY A 82 29.14 14.33 6.26
CA GLY A 82 29.48 13.61 5.06
C GLY A 82 28.23 12.97 4.44
N ARG A 83 27.12 13.70 4.44
CA ARG A 83 25.79 13.31 3.91
C ARG A 83 25.85 12.46 2.64
N TRP A 84 26.81 12.77 1.78
CA TRP A 84 27.02 12.06 0.52
C TRP A 84 28.03 10.91 0.60
N ARG A 85 28.70 10.72 1.75
CA ARG A 85 29.63 9.61 1.92
C ARG A 85 28.86 8.31 2.09
N GLY A 86 29.05 7.38 1.15
CA GLY A 86 28.32 6.11 1.13
C GLY A 86 26.87 6.25 0.66
N ALA A 87 26.48 7.41 0.16
CA ALA A 87 25.18 7.57 -0.47
C ALA A 87 25.08 6.70 -1.73
N GLN A 88 23.90 6.15 -1.97
CA GLN A 88 23.62 5.24 -3.09
C GLN A 88 22.54 5.83 -3.99
N SER A 89 22.66 5.59 -5.30
CA SER A 89 21.56 5.85 -6.24
C SER A 89 20.53 4.73 -6.13
N THR A 90 19.25 5.09 -6.21
CA THR A 90 18.12 4.14 -6.28
C THR A 90 17.84 3.68 -7.72
N GLY A 91 18.88 3.59 -8.54
CA GLY A 91 18.79 3.10 -9.91
C GLY A 91 18.36 4.16 -10.93
N ASP A 92 17.96 3.74 -12.10
CA ASP A 92 17.50 4.58 -13.21
C ASP A 92 16.03 4.99 -13.05
N ALA A 93 15.68 6.22 -13.49
CA ALA A 93 14.32 6.74 -13.34
C ALA A 93 13.28 5.99 -14.18
N ALA A 94 13.68 5.50 -15.36
CA ALA A 94 12.78 4.86 -16.33
C ALA A 94 12.73 3.34 -16.19
N THR A 95 13.84 2.73 -15.75
CA THR A 95 13.99 1.27 -15.71
C THR A 95 14.11 0.80 -14.26
N PRO A 96 13.20 -0.04 -13.76
CA PRO A 96 13.34 -0.62 -12.43
C PRO A 96 14.52 -1.61 -12.38
N GLU A 97 15.22 -1.58 -11.24
CA GLU A 97 16.27 -2.57 -10.94
C GLU A 97 15.66 -3.96 -10.75
N GLU A 98 16.49 -5.00 -10.88
CA GLU A 98 16.05 -6.38 -10.66
C GLU A 98 15.61 -6.64 -9.23
N ARG A 99 16.26 -5.98 -8.27
CA ARG A 99 15.89 -6.03 -6.87
C ARG A 99 16.04 -4.66 -6.22
N ALA A 100 15.05 -4.29 -5.44
CA ALA A 100 15.04 -3.05 -4.67
C ALA A 100 15.58 -3.29 -3.25
N PRO A 101 16.77 -2.75 -2.89
CA PRO A 101 17.30 -2.90 -1.54
C PRO A 101 16.39 -2.29 -0.47
N ALA A 102 16.22 -3.00 0.64
CA ALA A 102 15.35 -2.58 1.74
C ALA A 102 15.73 -1.21 2.35
N ASN A 103 17.00 -0.82 2.26
CA ASN A 103 17.48 0.49 2.72
C ASN A 103 17.18 1.65 1.74
N TRP A 104 16.59 1.38 0.58
CA TRP A 104 16.04 2.44 -0.25
C TRP A 104 14.72 2.99 0.29
N GLY A 105 14.03 2.22 1.11
CA GLY A 105 12.80 2.61 1.82
C GLY A 105 11.76 3.18 0.87
N LEU A 106 11.29 4.39 1.18
CA LEU A 106 10.28 5.09 0.38
C LEU A 106 10.87 6.00 -0.72
N ALA A 107 12.18 5.94 -0.96
CA ALA A 107 12.81 6.77 -1.97
C ALA A 107 12.33 6.42 -3.38
N GLY A 108 12.05 7.43 -4.18
CA GLY A 108 11.70 7.25 -5.60
C GLY A 108 12.91 6.77 -6.41
N ARG A 109 12.67 6.14 -7.57
CA ARG A 109 13.73 5.80 -8.52
C ARG A 109 14.54 7.03 -8.92
N SER A 110 15.83 6.85 -9.13
CA SER A 110 16.86 7.89 -9.40
C SER A 110 17.10 8.87 -8.26
N ALA A 111 16.53 8.67 -7.08
CA ALA A 111 16.91 9.43 -5.90
C ALA A 111 18.29 9.02 -5.41
N THR A 112 18.88 9.83 -4.56
CA THR A 112 20.08 9.48 -3.80
C THR A 112 19.67 9.25 -2.34
N VAL A 113 19.94 8.07 -1.81
CA VAL A 113 19.69 7.73 -0.40
C VAL A 113 20.98 7.85 0.40
N GLU A 114 20.88 8.40 1.60
CA GLU A 114 22.02 8.58 2.50
C GLU A 114 22.45 7.22 3.08
N ALA A 115 23.70 7.11 3.46
CA ALA A 115 24.14 5.97 4.27
C ALA A 115 23.42 5.95 5.63
N GLY A 116 23.09 4.75 6.10
CA GLY A 116 22.38 4.59 7.37
C GLY A 116 20.88 4.84 7.30
N MET A 117 20.29 4.77 6.12
CA MET A 117 18.82 4.74 5.97
C MET A 117 18.21 3.56 6.74
N PRO A 118 17.04 3.75 7.36
CA PRO A 118 16.33 2.64 7.99
C PRO A 118 15.96 1.57 6.96
N VAL A 119 15.91 0.34 7.42
CA VAL A 119 15.46 -0.80 6.62
C VAL A 119 13.93 -0.86 6.67
N PHE A 120 13.31 -0.98 5.49
CA PHE A 120 11.88 -1.19 5.33
C PHE A 120 11.64 -2.60 4.81
N ASP A 121 10.72 -3.32 5.43
CA ASP A 121 10.35 -4.65 4.99
C ASP A 121 9.20 -4.59 3.98
N PHE A 122 9.55 -4.77 2.70
CA PHE A 122 8.61 -4.95 1.60
C PHE A 122 8.90 -6.31 0.96
N PRO A 123 8.09 -7.34 1.26
CA PRO A 123 8.37 -8.72 0.79
C PRO A 123 8.46 -8.85 -0.74
N LEU A 124 7.73 -8.01 -1.48
CA LEU A 124 7.74 -7.99 -2.94
C LEU A 124 8.76 -6.95 -3.45
N ASP A 125 10.03 -7.28 -3.34
CA ASP A 125 11.18 -6.41 -3.65
C ASP A 125 11.90 -6.77 -4.96
N THR A 126 11.45 -7.82 -5.65
CA THR A 126 12.11 -8.37 -6.85
C THR A 126 11.28 -8.09 -8.10
N ARG A 127 11.92 -7.56 -9.14
CA ARG A 127 11.28 -7.20 -10.40
C ARG A 127 10.54 -8.37 -11.06
N ALA A 128 11.17 -9.56 -11.10
CA ALA A 128 10.57 -10.74 -11.69
C ALA A 128 9.26 -11.19 -11.02
N GLU A 129 9.06 -10.81 -9.74
CA GLU A 129 7.86 -11.18 -8.99
C GLU A 129 6.71 -10.18 -9.16
N VAL A 130 7.01 -8.91 -9.45
CA VAL A 130 5.98 -7.86 -9.38
C VAL A 130 5.78 -7.09 -10.67
N TRP A 131 6.79 -7.03 -11.54
CA TRP A 131 6.79 -6.08 -12.64
C TRP A 131 5.91 -6.53 -13.80
N ALA A 132 5.08 -5.59 -14.27
CA ALA A 132 4.38 -5.67 -15.54
C ALA A 132 4.68 -4.39 -16.34
N LYS A 133 5.18 -4.56 -17.56
CA LYS A 133 5.59 -3.43 -18.42
C LYS A 133 4.43 -2.47 -18.70
N GLU A 134 3.22 -3.00 -18.76
CA GLU A 134 1.99 -2.27 -19.06
C GLU A 134 1.42 -1.50 -17.85
N ALA A 135 1.93 -1.72 -16.63
CA ALA A 135 1.34 -1.20 -15.40
C ALA A 135 1.13 0.33 -15.44
N ALA A 136 2.15 1.09 -15.86
CA ALA A 136 2.03 2.56 -15.96
C ALA A 136 0.94 3.01 -16.95
N ARG A 137 0.84 2.34 -18.09
CA ARG A 137 -0.15 2.63 -19.13
C ARG A 137 -1.57 2.29 -18.65
N LEU A 138 -1.73 1.12 -18.04
CA LEU A 138 -3.03 0.68 -17.51
C LEU A 138 -3.50 1.58 -16.37
N TYR A 139 -2.59 1.99 -15.47
CA TYR A 139 -2.90 2.98 -14.44
C TYR A 139 -3.38 4.31 -15.05
N ALA A 140 -2.65 4.84 -16.04
CA ALA A 140 -3.04 6.10 -16.69
C ALA A 140 -4.41 6.00 -17.38
N GLN A 141 -4.72 4.86 -18.03
CA GLN A 141 -6.04 4.60 -18.61
C GLN A 141 -7.12 4.54 -17.53
N ALA A 142 -6.89 3.81 -16.44
CA ALA A 142 -7.84 3.71 -15.35
C ALA A 142 -8.11 5.08 -14.71
N ALA A 143 -7.05 5.86 -14.43
CA ALA A 143 -7.18 7.20 -13.86
C ALA A 143 -7.97 8.17 -14.76
N ALA A 144 -7.80 8.07 -16.09
CA ALA A 144 -8.50 8.91 -17.06
C ALA A 144 -9.97 8.49 -17.30
N SER A 145 -10.33 7.26 -16.99
CA SER A 145 -11.67 6.69 -17.26
C SER A 145 -12.51 6.51 -15.99
N GLN A 146 -12.14 7.11 -14.89
CA GLN A 146 -12.95 7.08 -13.66
C GLN A 146 -14.33 7.69 -13.90
N TRP A 147 -15.35 7.01 -13.43
CA TRP A 147 -16.74 7.44 -13.56
C TRP A 147 -17.40 7.61 -12.20
N ASN A 148 -18.39 8.52 -12.14
CA ASN A 148 -19.11 8.81 -10.91
C ASN A 148 -20.36 7.92 -10.83
N PRO A 149 -20.51 7.04 -9.83
CA PRO A 149 -21.66 6.15 -9.65
C PRO A 149 -23.02 6.88 -9.62
N ALA A 150 -23.06 8.07 -9.06
CA ALA A 150 -24.29 8.83 -8.95
C ALA A 150 -24.77 9.44 -10.28
N ALA A 151 -23.82 9.76 -11.18
CA ALA A 151 -24.11 10.47 -12.43
C ALA A 151 -24.09 9.57 -13.67
N ALA A 152 -23.25 8.52 -13.67
CA ALA A 152 -23.05 7.68 -14.83
C ALA A 152 -24.14 6.61 -15.01
N ILE A 153 -24.84 6.24 -13.94
CA ILE A 153 -25.88 5.21 -13.94
C ILE A 153 -27.26 5.89 -13.97
N PRO A 154 -28.19 5.44 -14.84
CA PRO A 154 -29.52 6.03 -14.98
C PRO A 154 -30.48 5.56 -13.86
N TRP A 155 -30.18 5.89 -12.59
CA TRP A 155 -30.89 5.42 -11.41
C TRP A 155 -32.39 5.74 -11.41
N ASP A 156 -32.77 6.86 -12.02
CA ASP A 156 -34.14 7.38 -12.05
C ASP A 156 -34.91 6.95 -13.30
N GLU A 157 -34.28 6.18 -14.22
CA GLU A 157 -34.95 5.69 -15.40
C GLU A 157 -36.04 4.67 -15.01
N PRO A 158 -37.30 4.89 -15.41
CA PRO A 158 -38.39 4.03 -14.99
C PRO A 158 -38.34 2.66 -15.66
N PHE A 159 -38.52 1.61 -14.92
CA PHE A 159 -38.69 0.25 -15.42
C PHE A 159 -39.61 -0.57 -14.51
N VAL A 160 -40.21 -1.61 -15.05
CA VAL A 160 -41.07 -2.55 -14.31
C VAL A 160 -40.59 -3.96 -14.60
N LEU A 161 -40.34 -4.73 -13.56
CA LEU A 161 -40.01 -6.14 -13.65
C LEU A 161 -41.04 -6.96 -12.86
N LEU A 162 -41.21 -8.22 -13.26
CA LEU A 162 -41.89 -9.22 -12.44
C LEU A 162 -41.06 -9.47 -11.19
N ASP A 163 -41.70 -9.81 -10.07
CA ASP A 163 -41.03 -10.00 -8.80
C ASP A 163 -39.95 -11.10 -8.87
N GLU A 164 -40.18 -12.18 -9.56
CA GLU A 164 -39.25 -13.27 -9.76
C GLU A 164 -38.00 -12.82 -10.56
N VAL A 165 -38.18 -11.92 -11.52
CA VAL A 165 -37.09 -11.36 -12.33
C VAL A 165 -36.25 -10.37 -11.49
N GLU A 166 -36.93 -9.52 -10.70
CA GLU A 166 -36.23 -8.62 -9.77
C GLU A 166 -35.44 -9.41 -8.73
N ASP A 167 -36.01 -10.46 -8.16
CA ASP A 167 -35.33 -11.33 -7.19
C ASP A 167 -34.11 -12.06 -7.81
N ALA A 168 -34.21 -12.46 -9.09
CA ALA A 168 -33.07 -13.02 -9.82
C ALA A 168 -31.96 -11.99 -10.03
N VAL A 169 -32.29 -10.73 -10.38
CA VAL A 169 -31.32 -9.63 -10.50
C VAL A 169 -30.67 -9.38 -9.15
N VAL A 170 -31.42 -9.31 -8.05
CA VAL A 170 -30.88 -9.16 -6.70
C VAL A 170 -29.92 -10.28 -6.34
N GLN A 171 -30.23 -11.53 -6.71
CA GLN A 171 -29.34 -12.66 -6.46
C GLN A 171 -28.02 -12.54 -7.25
N VAL A 172 -28.09 -12.12 -8.53
CA VAL A 172 -26.88 -11.88 -9.35
C VAL A 172 -26.06 -10.73 -8.77
N MET A 173 -26.69 -9.61 -8.39
CA MET A 173 -25.99 -8.50 -7.76
C MET A 173 -25.31 -8.92 -6.45
N THR A 174 -25.98 -9.75 -5.64
CA THR A 174 -25.43 -10.27 -4.39
C THR A 174 -24.17 -11.11 -4.65
N TYR A 175 -24.22 -11.98 -5.63
CA TYR A 175 -23.08 -12.78 -6.05
C TYR A 175 -21.90 -11.87 -6.52
N LEU A 176 -22.19 -10.85 -7.33
CA LEU A 176 -21.17 -9.89 -7.78
C LEU A 176 -20.56 -9.12 -6.62
N ILE A 177 -21.35 -8.60 -5.66
CA ILE A 177 -20.87 -7.90 -4.48
C ILE A 177 -19.82 -8.74 -3.71
N GLU A 178 -20.08 -10.04 -3.54
CA GLU A 178 -19.17 -10.95 -2.82
C GLU A 178 -17.84 -11.12 -3.58
N ASN A 179 -17.91 -11.25 -4.90
CA ASN A 179 -16.72 -11.39 -5.74
C ASN A 179 -15.90 -10.11 -5.79
N GLU A 180 -16.53 -8.95 -5.97
CA GLU A 180 -15.86 -7.65 -5.92
C GLU A 180 -15.23 -7.36 -4.55
N THR A 181 -15.86 -7.85 -3.47
CA THR A 181 -15.27 -7.75 -2.14
C THR A 181 -13.96 -8.53 -2.05
N ALA A 182 -13.89 -9.73 -2.61
CA ALA A 182 -12.64 -10.48 -2.69
C ALA A 182 -11.63 -9.79 -3.62
N ALA A 183 -12.10 -9.30 -4.78
CA ALA A 183 -11.31 -8.57 -5.75
C ALA A 183 -10.72 -7.27 -5.19
N LEU A 184 -11.42 -6.59 -4.28
CA LEU A 184 -10.91 -5.42 -3.56
C LEU A 184 -9.78 -5.81 -2.58
N VAL A 185 -9.99 -6.89 -1.80
CA VAL A 185 -9.05 -7.29 -0.74
C VAL A 185 -7.69 -7.68 -1.31
N ILE A 186 -7.65 -8.36 -2.46
CA ILE A 186 -6.41 -8.88 -3.04
C ILE A 186 -5.45 -7.75 -3.47
N PRO A 187 -5.80 -6.81 -4.36
CA PRO A 187 -4.89 -5.74 -4.75
C PRO A 187 -4.56 -4.82 -3.56
N ALA A 188 -5.49 -4.55 -2.65
CA ALA A 188 -5.23 -3.76 -1.45
C ALA A 188 -4.17 -4.40 -0.54
N ARG A 189 -4.22 -5.72 -0.35
CA ARG A 189 -3.24 -6.48 0.42
C ARG A 189 -1.85 -6.40 -0.21
N PHE A 190 -1.72 -6.65 -1.50
CA PHE A 190 -0.44 -6.67 -2.17
C PHE A 190 0.15 -5.27 -2.38
N ALA A 191 -0.67 -4.25 -2.56
CA ALA A 191 -0.20 -2.87 -2.68
C ALA A 191 0.68 -2.42 -1.49
N SER A 192 0.43 -2.95 -0.29
CA SER A 192 1.26 -2.67 0.90
C SER A 192 2.54 -3.49 0.99
N GLN A 193 2.69 -4.53 0.18
CA GLN A 193 3.83 -5.45 0.17
C GLN A 193 4.85 -5.14 -0.93
N VAL A 194 4.42 -4.48 -2.00
CA VAL A 194 5.29 -4.09 -3.12
C VAL A 194 6.25 -2.99 -2.69
N HIS A 195 7.55 -3.18 -2.95
CA HIS A 195 8.54 -2.15 -2.69
C HIS A 195 8.27 -0.89 -3.55
N PRO A 196 8.34 0.35 -2.98
CA PRO A 196 8.03 1.61 -3.69
C PRO A 196 8.87 1.87 -4.95
N HIS A 197 9.95 1.16 -5.13
CA HIS A 197 10.73 1.15 -6.37
C HIS A 197 9.89 0.72 -7.59
N PHE A 198 8.90 -0.15 -7.38
CA PHE A 198 7.94 -0.63 -8.37
C PHE A 198 6.61 0.14 -8.30
N ARG A 199 6.67 1.45 -8.11
CA ARG A 199 5.53 2.34 -7.87
C ARG A 199 4.40 2.22 -8.89
N GLU A 200 4.70 1.90 -10.15
CA GLU A 200 3.68 1.77 -11.20
C GLU A 200 2.74 0.60 -10.91
N VAL A 201 3.28 -0.49 -10.37
CA VAL A 201 2.47 -1.64 -9.93
C VAL A 201 1.66 -1.27 -8.69
N MET A 202 2.27 -0.60 -7.69
CA MET A 202 1.53 -0.12 -6.51
C MET A 202 0.37 0.80 -6.90
N GLN A 203 0.60 1.74 -7.82
CA GLN A 203 -0.42 2.67 -8.31
C GLN A 203 -1.56 1.93 -9.01
N LEU A 204 -1.22 0.93 -9.83
CA LEU A 204 -2.22 0.12 -10.53
C LEU A 204 -3.05 -0.71 -9.55
N LEU A 205 -2.44 -1.39 -8.58
CA LEU A 205 -3.15 -2.13 -7.54
C LEU A 205 -4.06 -1.22 -6.70
N ALA A 206 -3.62 0.00 -6.40
CA ALA A 206 -4.42 0.96 -5.64
C ALA A 206 -5.65 1.43 -6.41
N ILE A 207 -5.53 1.70 -7.72
CA ILE A 207 -6.67 2.12 -8.54
C ILE A 207 -7.62 0.95 -8.81
N GLN A 208 -7.10 -0.27 -8.98
CA GLN A 208 -7.91 -1.48 -9.07
C GLN A 208 -8.77 -1.63 -7.81
N ALA A 209 -8.18 -1.58 -6.62
CA ALA A 209 -8.94 -1.64 -5.38
C ALA A 209 -10.01 -0.53 -5.26
N ALA A 210 -9.76 0.66 -5.82
CA ALA A 210 -10.74 1.74 -5.88
C ALA A 210 -11.87 1.45 -6.90
N ASP A 211 -11.54 0.81 -8.02
CA ASP A 211 -12.53 0.37 -9.00
C ASP A 211 -13.48 -0.67 -8.36
N GLU A 212 -12.94 -1.69 -7.66
CA GLU A 212 -13.75 -2.71 -6.97
C GLU A 212 -14.65 -2.11 -5.87
N ALA A 213 -14.14 -1.13 -5.12
CA ALA A 213 -14.97 -0.44 -4.13
C ALA A 213 -16.18 0.27 -4.80
N ARG A 214 -15.99 0.83 -5.97
CA ARG A 214 -17.06 1.46 -6.78
C ARG A 214 -18.04 0.42 -7.33
N HIS A 215 -17.52 -0.75 -7.76
CA HIS A 215 -18.36 -1.86 -8.24
C HIS A 215 -19.27 -2.38 -7.12
N ILE A 216 -18.73 -2.60 -5.93
CA ILE A 216 -19.52 -2.98 -4.74
C ILE A 216 -20.65 -1.98 -4.48
N GLU A 217 -20.36 -0.67 -4.54
CA GLU A 217 -21.33 0.39 -4.34
C GLU A 217 -22.50 0.27 -5.32
N VAL A 218 -22.21 0.18 -6.61
CA VAL A 218 -23.28 0.17 -7.62
C VAL A 218 -24.09 -1.12 -7.66
N PHE A 219 -23.45 -2.28 -7.43
CA PHE A 219 -24.15 -3.55 -7.30
C PHE A 219 -25.04 -3.57 -6.06
N THR A 220 -24.55 -3.05 -4.94
CA THR A 220 -25.35 -2.93 -3.71
C THR A 220 -26.55 -2.00 -3.92
N ARG A 221 -26.33 -0.82 -4.52
CA ARG A 221 -27.41 0.13 -4.80
C ARG A 221 -28.44 -0.45 -5.75
N ARG A 222 -28.01 -1.19 -6.80
CA ARG A 222 -28.96 -1.86 -7.72
C ARG A 222 -29.76 -2.93 -7.00
N ALA A 223 -29.13 -3.79 -6.20
CA ALA A 223 -29.82 -4.85 -5.46
C ALA A 223 -30.88 -4.29 -4.51
N LEU A 224 -30.58 -3.16 -3.86
CA LEU A 224 -31.48 -2.52 -2.89
C LEU A 224 -32.42 -1.47 -3.52
N LEU A 225 -32.41 -1.29 -4.83
CA LEU A 225 -33.24 -0.28 -5.51
C LEU A 225 -34.73 -0.54 -5.35
N ARG A 226 -35.14 -1.80 -5.39
CA ARG A 226 -36.53 -2.24 -5.26
C ARG A 226 -36.77 -3.36 -4.25
N ARG A 227 -35.76 -3.72 -3.49
CA ARG A 227 -35.80 -4.70 -2.42
C ARG A 227 -35.14 -4.14 -1.18
N SER A 228 -35.53 -4.64 -0.01
CA SER A 228 -34.99 -4.18 1.29
C SER A 228 -33.81 -5.01 1.79
N LYS A 229 -33.39 -6.05 1.06
CA LYS A 229 -32.30 -6.95 1.44
C LYS A 229 -31.66 -7.60 0.21
N LEU A 230 -30.43 -8.03 0.40
CA LEU A 230 -29.67 -8.79 -0.58
C LEU A 230 -30.20 -10.23 -0.73
N GLY A 231 -29.72 -10.92 -1.73
CA GLY A 231 -29.99 -12.33 -1.97
C GLY A 231 -29.24 -13.28 -1.03
N LEU A 232 -29.21 -14.55 -1.37
CA LEU A 232 -28.55 -15.59 -0.60
C LEU A 232 -27.05 -15.61 -0.86
N SER A 233 -26.24 -15.47 0.19
CA SER A 233 -24.82 -15.82 0.18
C SER A 233 -24.67 -17.33 0.35
N THR A 234 -24.05 -18.02 -0.61
CA THR A 234 -23.95 -19.48 -0.59
C THR A 234 -22.64 -19.98 0.02
N ALA A 235 -22.71 -21.08 0.77
CA ALA A 235 -21.51 -21.69 1.34
C ALA A 235 -20.48 -22.10 0.26
N GLY A 236 -20.94 -22.57 -0.90
CA GLY A 236 -20.07 -22.93 -2.02
C GLY A 236 -19.36 -21.71 -2.64
N GLY A 237 -20.10 -20.60 -2.84
CA GLY A 237 -19.52 -19.34 -3.29
C GLY A 237 -18.45 -18.83 -2.31
N GLN A 238 -18.79 -18.77 -1.03
CA GLN A 238 -17.85 -18.36 0.02
C GLN A 238 -16.60 -19.26 0.10
N ALA A 239 -16.75 -20.57 -0.07
CA ALA A 239 -15.61 -21.49 -0.08
C ALA A 239 -14.68 -21.25 -1.29
N SER A 240 -15.25 -20.94 -2.46
CA SER A 240 -14.48 -20.58 -3.65
C SER A 240 -13.69 -19.28 -3.43
N LEU A 241 -14.35 -18.22 -2.94
CA LEU A 241 -13.70 -16.94 -2.65
C LEU A 241 -12.64 -17.06 -1.55
N LYS A 242 -12.87 -17.94 -0.57
CA LYS A 242 -11.86 -18.21 0.47
C LYS A 242 -10.57 -18.76 -0.13
N THR A 243 -10.62 -19.59 -1.15
CA THR A 243 -9.40 -20.07 -1.84
C THR A 243 -8.56 -18.92 -2.39
N LEU A 244 -9.20 -17.92 -2.99
CA LEU A 244 -8.54 -16.71 -3.46
C LEU A 244 -7.98 -15.86 -2.30
N ILE A 245 -8.78 -15.68 -1.25
CA ILE A 245 -8.38 -14.88 -0.08
C ILE A 245 -7.20 -15.52 0.67
N ASP A 246 -7.15 -16.84 0.74
CA ASP A 246 -6.07 -17.56 1.44
C ASP A 246 -4.76 -17.62 0.63
N GLU A 247 -4.79 -17.34 -0.69
CA GLU A 247 -3.59 -17.34 -1.51
C GLU A 247 -2.67 -16.16 -1.15
N LEU A 248 -1.41 -16.46 -0.86
CA LEU A 248 -0.41 -15.49 -0.41
C LEU A 248 0.66 -15.19 -1.47
N ASP A 249 0.76 -16.02 -2.50
CA ASP A 249 1.65 -15.76 -3.64
C ASP A 249 1.03 -14.72 -4.57
N PHE A 250 1.81 -13.70 -4.92
CA PHE A 250 1.32 -12.59 -5.74
C PHE A 250 0.96 -13.02 -7.16
N ALA A 251 1.80 -13.84 -7.80
CA ALA A 251 1.55 -14.29 -9.17
C ALA A 251 0.35 -15.25 -9.25
N LEU A 252 0.22 -16.18 -8.29
CA LEU A 252 -0.94 -17.06 -8.20
C LEU A 252 -2.22 -16.27 -7.89
N SER A 253 -2.16 -15.29 -6.98
CA SER A 253 -3.30 -14.42 -6.70
C SER A 253 -3.72 -13.61 -7.92
N ALA A 254 -2.77 -13.06 -8.68
CA ALA A 254 -3.05 -12.34 -9.93
C ALA A 254 -3.66 -13.27 -10.99
N MET A 255 -3.18 -14.51 -11.11
CA MET A 255 -3.76 -15.51 -12.02
C MET A 255 -5.19 -15.88 -11.62
N LEU A 256 -5.41 -16.20 -10.34
CA LEU A 256 -6.72 -16.62 -9.83
C LEU A 256 -7.75 -15.49 -9.92
N LEU A 257 -7.37 -14.27 -9.54
CA LEU A 257 -8.26 -13.12 -9.59
C LEU A 257 -8.43 -12.63 -11.02
N SER A 258 -7.38 -12.04 -11.59
CA SER A 258 -7.53 -11.24 -12.81
C SER A 258 -7.68 -12.08 -14.08
N VAL A 259 -7.04 -13.26 -14.16
CA VAL A 259 -7.15 -14.08 -15.38
C VAL A 259 -8.35 -15.02 -15.32
N LEU A 260 -8.50 -15.79 -14.24
CA LEU A 260 -9.58 -16.78 -14.12
C LEU A 260 -10.88 -16.17 -13.61
N GLY A 261 -10.84 -15.37 -12.54
CA GLY A 261 -12.01 -14.74 -11.93
C GLY A 261 -12.60 -13.66 -12.82
N GLU A 262 -11.93 -12.53 -12.92
CA GLU A 262 -12.38 -11.35 -13.69
C GLU A 262 -12.50 -11.66 -15.18
N GLY A 263 -11.60 -12.50 -15.74
CA GLY A 263 -11.71 -12.98 -17.12
C GLY A 263 -13.01 -13.72 -17.40
N SER A 264 -13.49 -14.54 -16.47
CA SER A 264 -14.80 -15.19 -16.55
C SER A 264 -15.95 -14.18 -16.39
N PHE A 265 -15.78 -13.20 -15.51
CA PHE A 265 -16.79 -12.16 -15.28
C PHE A 265 -16.99 -11.24 -16.47
N LEU A 266 -15.97 -10.99 -17.26
CA LEU A 266 -16.17 -10.24 -18.52
C LEU A 266 -17.27 -10.83 -19.39
N SER A 267 -17.38 -12.17 -19.45
CA SER A 267 -18.46 -12.85 -20.20
C SER A 267 -19.83 -12.64 -19.55
N LEU A 268 -19.91 -12.70 -18.21
CA LEU A 268 -21.14 -12.44 -17.47
C LEU A 268 -21.55 -10.98 -17.59
N LEU A 269 -20.62 -10.03 -17.43
CA LEU A 269 -20.90 -8.59 -17.56
C LEU A 269 -21.34 -8.24 -19.00
N TRP A 270 -20.68 -8.84 -20.00
CA TRP A 270 -21.13 -8.71 -21.39
C TRP A 270 -22.57 -9.21 -21.58
N PHE A 271 -22.89 -10.38 -21.03
CA PHE A 271 -24.25 -10.95 -21.08
C PHE A 271 -25.26 -10.01 -20.41
N LEU A 272 -24.95 -9.50 -19.20
CA LEU A 272 -25.81 -8.56 -18.50
C LEU A 272 -25.98 -7.24 -19.29
N HIS A 273 -24.89 -6.72 -19.86
CA HIS A 273 -24.98 -5.54 -20.70
C HIS A 273 -25.91 -5.73 -21.89
N GLN A 274 -25.93 -6.90 -22.54
CA GLN A 274 -26.78 -7.17 -23.70
C GLN A 274 -28.22 -7.51 -23.34
N TYR A 275 -28.43 -8.27 -22.26
CA TYR A 275 -29.70 -8.95 -21.98
C TYR A 275 -30.32 -8.60 -20.63
N ALA A 276 -29.73 -7.74 -19.84
CA ALA A 276 -30.33 -7.36 -18.54
C ALA A 276 -31.74 -6.76 -18.78
N PRO A 277 -32.68 -7.07 -17.87
CA PRO A 277 -34.07 -6.70 -18.05
C PRO A 277 -34.36 -5.21 -17.76
N ASP A 278 -33.40 -4.48 -17.25
CA ASP A 278 -33.52 -3.07 -16.88
C ASP A 278 -32.30 -2.24 -17.29
N PRO A 279 -32.51 -0.93 -17.51
CA PRO A 279 -31.46 -0.04 -18.01
C PRO A 279 -30.35 0.20 -16.97
N VAL A 280 -30.67 0.15 -15.67
CA VAL A 280 -29.71 0.37 -14.59
C VAL A 280 -28.69 -0.76 -14.56
N THR A 281 -29.15 -2.02 -14.51
CA THR A 281 -28.29 -3.20 -14.55
C THR A 281 -27.43 -3.24 -15.80
N ARG A 282 -28.02 -2.88 -16.95
CA ARG A 282 -27.32 -2.86 -18.25
C ARG A 282 -26.15 -1.86 -18.24
N GLU A 283 -26.37 -0.65 -17.74
CA GLU A 283 -25.35 0.38 -17.73
C GLU A 283 -24.26 0.10 -16.69
N ILE A 284 -24.61 -0.43 -15.52
CA ILE A 284 -23.63 -0.91 -14.53
C ILE A 284 -22.72 -1.95 -15.19
N ALA A 285 -23.29 -2.98 -15.80
CA ALA A 285 -22.51 -4.05 -16.43
C ALA A 285 -21.56 -3.54 -17.53
N ARG A 286 -21.98 -2.51 -18.27
CA ARG A 286 -21.15 -1.87 -19.30
C ARG A 286 -19.94 -1.16 -18.69
N LEU A 287 -20.15 -0.37 -17.65
CA LEU A 287 -19.09 0.43 -17.02
C LEU A 287 -18.11 -0.45 -16.24
N VAL A 288 -18.64 -1.37 -15.43
CA VAL A 288 -17.81 -2.35 -14.70
C VAL A 288 -16.99 -3.20 -15.67
N GLY A 289 -17.60 -3.71 -16.76
CA GLY A 289 -16.87 -4.49 -17.76
C GLY A 289 -15.70 -3.75 -18.43
N GLN A 290 -15.76 -2.42 -18.52
CA GLN A 290 -14.63 -1.61 -19.01
C GLN A 290 -13.49 -1.52 -17.99
N ASP A 291 -13.80 -1.48 -16.69
CA ASP A 291 -12.82 -1.49 -15.63
C ASP A 291 -12.17 -2.88 -15.53
N GLU A 292 -12.96 -3.96 -15.51
CA GLU A 292 -12.48 -5.35 -15.46
C GLU A 292 -11.54 -5.72 -16.62
N ALA A 293 -11.81 -5.21 -17.82
CA ALA A 293 -10.92 -5.45 -18.95
C ALA A 293 -9.49 -4.96 -18.72
N ARG A 294 -9.30 -3.91 -17.91
CA ARG A 294 -7.96 -3.43 -17.52
C ARG A 294 -7.31 -4.31 -16.45
N HIS A 295 -8.10 -4.82 -15.50
CA HIS A 295 -7.62 -5.73 -14.47
C HIS A 295 -7.13 -7.04 -15.09
N VAL A 296 -7.91 -7.61 -16.02
CA VAL A 296 -7.51 -8.79 -16.80
C VAL A 296 -6.24 -8.52 -17.61
N ALA A 297 -6.16 -7.36 -18.27
CA ALA A 297 -4.96 -7.00 -19.03
C ALA A 297 -3.71 -6.90 -18.16
N PHE A 298 -3.83 -6.41 -16.91
CA PHE A 298 -2.74 -6.41 -15.94
C PHE A 298 -2.33 -7.84 -15.54
N GLY A 299 -3.29 -8.69 -15.18
CA GLY A 299 -3.02 -10.07 -14.80
C GLY A 299 -2.28 -10.83 -15.90
N ILE A 300 -2.69 -10.68 -17.16
CA ILE A 300 -1.99 -11.29 -18.30
C ILE A 300 -0.58 -10.71 -18.48
N ALA A 301 -0.43 -9.39 -18.40
CA ALA A 301 0.86 -8.73 -18.58
C ALA A 301 1.86 -9.03 -17.45
N HIS A 302 1.37 -9.31 -16.25
CA HIS A 302 2.18 -9.70 -15.11
C HIS A 302 2.71 -11.14 -15.23
N LEU A 303 1.95 -12.05 -15.84
CA LEU A 303 2.29 -13.46 -15.98
C LEU A 303 3.11 -13.76 -17.25
N THR A 304 3.35 -12.78 -18.12
CA THR A 304 4.08 -12.94 -19.40
C THR A 304 5.38 -12.14 -19.43
#